data_11bfc2a82f450feac35a24b7c779347a
#
_entry.id   11bfc2a82f450feac35a24b7c779347a
#
_cell.length_a   1.000
_cell.length_b   1.000
_cell.length_c   1.000
_cell.angle_alpha   90.00
_cell.angle_beta   90.00
_cell.angle_gamma   90.00
#
_symmetry.space_group_name_H-M   'P 1'
#
loop_
_entity.id
_entity.type
_entity.pdbx_description
1 polymer ?
#
loop_
_entity_poly.entity_id
_entity_poly.type
_entity_poly.pdbx_seq_one_letter_code
_entity_poly.pdbx_strand_id
1 'polypeptide(L)'
;MNNRLIFKDGIISGLPEDKTVNLIVLYSGGFDSTILLKSVFEMTNCDDNNIITVYALNVQSDFLCEDKIKLEKKYVKWFIDHLNKKKSNFKKIKLIEFKQSLFDVESTNYVENAYDMIFINAINSVVPFIGGADINIVLGGALDSDSRGCHLPYYKEEVENFVKPFNSIETWMEFPLRQLKKADILAYAIRNKLYKYCTCCENPKSDTICNSCKGHALGLFDLLFEYRLGNIDLTEKDVKFAESELTRILDGIDD
;
A
#
# COMPACT_ATOMS: atom_id res chain seq x y z
N MET A 1 -3.28 20.54 -0.57
CA MET A 1 -4.53 19.79 -0.29
C MET A 1 -4.43 19.20 1.10
N ASN A 2 -5.41 19.45 1.96
CA ASN A 2 -5.46 18.80 3.26
C ASN A 2 -6.03 17.40 3.07
N ASN A 3 -5.36 16.37 3.61
CA ASN A 3 -5.94 15.03 3.68
C ASN A 3 -7.12 15.06 4.66
N ARG A 4 -8.22 14.40 4.26
CA ARG A 4 -9.37 14.18 5.16
C ARG A 4 -9.04 13.08 6.17
N LEU A 5 -8.24 12.08 5.75
CA LEU A 5 -7.78 11.00 6.61
C LEU A 5 -6.34 11.21 7.06
N ILE A 6 -6.10 10.97 8.33
CA ILE A 6 -4.80 11.14 8.99
C ILE A 6 -4.37 9.80 9.57
N PHE A 7 -3.14 9.39 9.24
CA PHE A 7 -2.48 8.25 9.88
C PHE A 7 -1.60 8.74 11.02
N LYS A 8 -1.80 8.19 12.22
CA LYS A 8 -0.94 8.44 13.38
C LYS A 8 -0.82 7.15 14.20
N ASP A 9 0.40 6.72 14.47
CA ASP A 9 0.71 5.56 15.31
C ASP A 9 -0.05 4.26 14.95
N GLY A 10 -0.27 4.05 13.66
CA GLY A 10 -1.02 2.89 13.15
C GLY A 10 -2.53 3.07 13.09
N ILE A 11 -3.05 4.21 13.51
CA ILE A 11 -4.48 4.53 13.51
C ILE A 11 -4.77 5.51 12.38
N ILE A 12 -5.82 5.23 11.62
CA ILE A 12 -6.39 6.17 10.65
C ILE A 12 -7.62 6.81 11.28
N SER A 13 -7.73 8.13 11.18
CA SER A 13 -8.86 8.91 11.69
C SER A 13 -9.40 9.86 10.63
N GLY A 14 -10.59 10.43 10.87
CA GLY A 14 -11.23 11.40 9.97
C GLY A 14 -12.26 10.77 9.03
N LEU A 15 -12.72 9.53 9.30
CA LEU A 15 -13.86 8.97 8.57
C LEU A 15 -15.12 9.77 8.86
N PRO A 16 -16.03 9.90 7.86
CA PRO A 16 -17.34 10.48 8.07
C PRO A 16 -18.14 9.73 9.14
N GLU A 17 -18.73 10.46 10.05
CA GLU A 17 -19.65 9.92 11.04
C GLU A 17 -20.99 9.62 10.39
N ASP A 18 -21.72 8.64 10.92
CA ASP A 18 -23.09 8.26 10.51
C ASP A 18 -23.27 7.85 9.03
N LYS A 19 -22.18 7.46 8.35
CA LYS A 19 -22.21 6.96 6.98
C LYS A 19 -21.61 5.56 6.88
N THR A 20 -22.17 4.76 5.99
CA THR A 20 -21.55 3.50 5.61
C THR A 20 -20.42 3.77 4.61
N VAL A 21 -19.26 3.14 4.83
CA VAL A 21 -18.03 3.43 4.08
C VAL A 21 -17.41 2.16 3.52
N ASN A 22 -17.10 2.17 2.23
CA ASN A 22 -16.18 1.20 1.63
C ASN A 22 -14.77 1.80 1.59
N LEU A 23 -13.83 1.16 2.26
CA LEU A 23 -12.41 1.50 2.19
C LEU A 23 -11.72 0.56 1.19
N ILE A 24 -11.25 1.12 0.08
CA ILE A 24 -10.62 0.40 -1.02
C ILE A 24 -9.11 0.67 -0.98
N VAL A 25 -8.33 -0.25 -0.42
CA VAL A 25 -6.88 -0.11 -0.31
C VAL A 25 -6.22 -0.62 -1.57
N LEU A 26 -5.43 0.21 -2.27
CA LEU A 26 -4.53 -0.22 -3.33
C LEU A 26 -3.41 -1.06 -2.70
N TYR A 27 -3.46 -2.37 -2.91
CA TYR A 27 -2.63 -3.31 -2.17
C TYR A 27 -1.71 -4.14 -3.06
N SER A 28 -0.41 -3.85 -3.03
CA SER A 28 0.64 -4.53 -3.80
C SER A 28 1.43 -5.57 -3.00
N GLY A 29 1.24 -5.65 -1.68
CA GLY A 29 2.11 -6.45 -0.80
C GLY A 29 3.41 -5.74 -0.41
N GLY A 30 3.63 -4.50 -0.85
CA GLY A 30 4.73 -3.64 -0.39
C GLY A 30 4.51 -3.10 1.02
N PHE A 31 5.56 -2.52 1.63
CA PHE A 31 5.53 -2.04 3.02
C PHE A 31 4.41 -1.02 3.27
N ASP A 32 4.34 0.00 2.43
CA ASP A 32 3.40 1.12 2.61
C ASP A 32 1.95 0.62 2.54
N SER A 33 1.62 -0.16 1.51
CA SER A 33 0.28 -0.72 1.33
C SER A 33 -0.08 -1.77 2.39
N THR A 34 0.91 -2.52 2.92
CA THR A 34 0.69 -3.50 3.99
C THR A 34 0.36 -2.81 5.32
N ILE A 35 1.09 -1.73 5.66
CA ILE A 35 0.80 -0.93 6.86
C ILE A 35 -0.58 -0.30 6.74
N LEU A 36 -0.88 0.29 5.58
CA LEU A 36 -2.17 0.91 5.32
C LEU A 36 -3.32 -0.10 5.47
N LEU A 37 -3.21 -1.27 4.84
CA LEU A 37 -4.23 -2.33 4.94
C LEU A 37 -4.42 -2.82 6.38
N LYS A 38 -3.31 -2.99 7.15
CA LYS A 38 -3.38 -3.37 8.55
C LYS A 38 -4.12 -2.32 9.38
N SER A 39 -3.79 -1.05 9.21
CA SER A 39 -4.40 0.05 9.96
C SER A 39 -5.89 0.17 9.67
N VAL A 40 -6.27 0.07 8.40
CA VAL A 40 -7.68 0.03 7.97
C VAL A 40 -8.41 -1.18 8.56
N PHE A 41 -7.78 -2.36 8.58
CA PHE A 41 -8.36 -3.54 9.17
C PHE A 41 -8.59 -3.38 10.68
N GLU A 42 -7.70 -2.72 11.39
CA GLU A 42 -7.85 -2.47 12.83
C GLU A 42 -8.97 -1.48 13.12
N MET A 43 -9.23 -0.51 12.26
CA MET A 43 -10.41 0.36 12.38
C MET A 43 -11.70 -0.45 12.43
N THR A 44 -11.82 -1.52 11.63
CA THR A 44 -13.01 -2.38 11.66
C THR A 44 -13.21 -3.12 12.99
N ASN A 45 -12.18 -3.17 13.87
CA ASN A 45 -12.32 -3.73 15.22
C ASN A 45 -13.12 -2.81 16.14
N CYS A 46 -13.01 -1.51 15.92
CA CYS A 46 -13.71 -0.48 16.69
C CYS A 46 -15.05 -0.09 16.06
N ASP A 47 -15.40 -0.72 14.92
CA ASP A 47 -16.66 -0.47 14.21
C ASP A 47 -17.75 -1.44 14.71
N ASP A 48 -18.41 -1.08 15.80
CA ASP A 48 -19.48 -1.90 16.39
C ASP A 48 -20.74 -1.93 15.53
N ASN A 49 -20.93 -0.94 14.67
CA ASN A 49 -22.11 -0.80 13.81
C ASN A 49 -21.97 -1.46 12.43
N ASN A 50 -20.80 -2.07 12.12
CA ASN A 50 -20.50 -2.65 10.81
C ASN A 50 -20.66 -1.69 9.62
N ILE A 51 -20.36 -0.41 9.84
CA ILE A 51 -20.47 0.64 8.83
C ILE A 51 -19.28 0.66 7.87
N ILE A 52 -18.18 -0.05 8.19
CA ILE A 52 -16.95 -0.09 7.39
C ILE A 52 -16.82 -1.44 6.70
N THR A 53 -16.72 -1.42 5.36
CA THR A 53 -16.32 -2.58 4.55
C THR A 53 -14.95 -2.32 3.94
N VAL A 54 -14.03 -3.31 4.04
CA VAL A 54 -12.67 -3.19 3.53
C VAL A 54 -12.47 -4.06 2.29
N TYR A 55 -11.96 -3.43 1.25
CA TYR A 55 -11.52 -4.08 0.02
C TYR A 55 -10.02 -3.89 -0.14
N ALA A 56 -9.31 -4.95 -0.51
CA ALA A 56 -7.94 -4.88 -0.98
C ALA A 56 -7.95 -5.02 -2.51
N LEU A 57 -7.61 -3.96 -3.22
CA LEU A 57 -7.52 -3.95 -4.69
C LEU A 57 -6.07 -4.23 -5.09
N ASN A 58 -5.81 -5.45 -5.55
CA ASN A 58 -4.51 -5.85 -6.09
C ASN A 58 -4.52 -5.68 -7.61
N VAL A 59 -3.68 -4.77 -8.09
CA VAL A 59 -3.56 -4.43 -9.50
C VAL A 59 -2.36 -5.16 -10.08
N GLN A 60 -2.62 -5.99 -11.09
CA GLN A 60 -1.63 -6.79 -11.79
C GLN A 60 -1.54 -6.35 -13.25
N SER A 61 -0.34 -6.20 -13.75
CA SER A 61 -0.09 -5.91 -15.16
C SER A 61 0.96 -6.87 -15.71
N ASP A 62 0.78 -7.29 -16.96
CA ASP A 62 1.78 -8.05 -17.74
C ASP A 62 3.06 -7.25 -18.00
N PHE A 63 3.05 -5.96 -17.70
CA PHE A 63 4.21 -5.10 -17.68
C PHE A 63 5.21 -5.46 -16.58
N LEU A 64 4.75 -6.12 -15.50
CA LEU A 64 5.58 -6.64 -14.44
C LEU A 64 6.12 -8.02 -14.85
N CYS A 65 7.35 -8.33 -14.47
CA CYS A 65 7.86 -9.69 -14.70
C CYS A 65 7.00 -10.73 -13.97
N GLU A 66 6.83 -11.91 -14.56
CA GLU A 66 5.98 -12.96 -14.00
C GLU A 66 6.34 -13.35 -12.57
N ASP A 67 7.63 -13.33 -12.24
CA ASP A 67 8.11 -13.72 -10.92
C ASP A 67 7.73 -12.68 -9.86
N LYS A 68 7.75 -11.39 -10.21
CA LYS A 68 7.21 -10.33 -9.36
C LYS A 68 5.72 -10.53 -9.13
N ILE A 69 4.94 -10.79 -10.17
CA ILE A 69 3.51 -11.04 -10.06
C ILE A 69 3.22 -12.24 -9.14
N LYS A 70 3.97 -13.34 -9.29
CA LYS A 70 3.86 -14.52 -8.43
C LYS A 70 4.20 -14.22 -6.97
N LEU A 71 5.27 -13.44 -6.77
CA LEU A 71 5.71 -13.03 -5.43
C LEU A 71 4.65 -12.14 -4.76
N GLU A 72 4.19 -11.09 -5.43
CA GLU A 72 3.15 -10.20 -4.91
C GLU A 72 1.88 -10.97 -4.54
N LYS A 73 1.39 -11.84 -5.42
CA LYS A 73 0.21 -12.70 -5.13
C LYS A 73 0.39 -13.53 -3.88
N LYS A 74 1.58 -14.12 -3.67
CA LYS A 74 1.89 -14.90 -2.48
C LYS A 74 1.76 -14.05 -1.22
N TYR A 75 2.38 -12.86 -1.20
CA TYR A 75 2.37 -11.97 -0.04
C TYR A 75 0.99 -11.35 0.20
N VAL A 76 0.31 -10.91 -0.85
CA VAL A 76 -1.07 -10.39 -0.80
C VAL A 76 -2.00 -11.41 -0.16
N LYS A 77 -2.03 -12.62 -0.69
CA LYS A 77 -2.89 -13.69 -0.17
C LYS A 77 -2.52 -14.07 1.26
N TRP A 78 -1.23 -14.26 1.53
CA TRP A 78 -0.76 -14.66 2.86
C TRP A 78 -1.17 -13.66 3.94
N PHE A 79 -0.99 -12.37 3.69
CA PHE A 79 -1.32 -11.34 4.67
C PHE A 79 -2.83 -11.19 4.87
N ILE A 80 -3.62 -11.17 3.79
CA ILE A 80 -5.08 -11.11 3.87
C ILE A 80 -5.64 -12.33 4.62
N ASP A 81 -5.16 -13.54 4.32
CA ASP A 81 -5.56 -14.75 5.03
C ASP A 81 -5.20 -14.67 6.52
N HIS A 82 -4.02 -14.11 6.84
CA HIS A 82 -3.59 -13.90 8.23
C HIS A 82 -4.53 -12.95 8.99
N LEU A 83 -4.89 -11.83 8.38
CA LEU A 83 -5.83 -10.88 8.98
C LEU A 83 -7.22 -11.48 9.12
N ASN A 84 -7.74 -12.10 8.07
CA ASN A 84 -9.08 -12.66 8.03
C ASN A 84 -9.32 -13.82 8.99
N LYS A 85 -8.27 -14.57 9.37
CA LYS A 85 -8.38 -15.64 10.40
C LYS A 85 -8.82 -15.13 11.78
N LYS A 86 -8.62 -13.85 12.04
CA LYS A 86 -8.92 -13.21 13.34
C LYS A 86 -10.32 -12.59 13.40
N LYS A 87 -11.14 -12.72 12.35
CA LYS A 87 -12.39 -11.96 12.20
C LYS A 87 -13.61 -12.83 11.91
N SER A 88 -14.78 -12.33 12.32
CA SER A 88 -16.07 -12.83 11.85
C SER A 88 -16.21 -12.59 10.34
N ASN A 89 -17.09 -13.37 9.68
CA ASN A 89 -17.26 -13.31 8.22
C ASN A 89 -17.64 -11.91 7.69
N PHE A 90 -18.33 -11.10 8.47
CA PHE A 90 -18.79 -9.76 8.05
C PHE A 90 -17.68 -8.71 8.03
N LYS A 91 -16.62 -8.89 8.83
CA LYS A 91 -15.50 -7.95 8.94
C LYS A 91 -14.25 -8.40 8.17
N LYS A 92 -14.38 -9.36 7.27
CA LYS A 92 -13.25 -9.84 6.45
C LYS A 92 -12.93 -8.88 5.33
N ILE A 93 -11.63 -8.73 5.07
CA ILE A 93 -11.13 -8.03 3.89
C ILE A 93 -11.55 -8.81 2.65
N LYS A 94 -12.15 -8.12 1.70
CA LYS A 94 -12.53 -8.65 0.39
C LYS A 94 -11.40 -8.34 -0.61
N LEU A 95 -10.74 -9.39 -1.12
CA LEU A 95 -9.71 -9.24 -2.15
C LEU A 95 -10.36 -9.08 -3.53
N ILE A 96 -9.95 -8.04 -4.26
CA ILE A 96 -10.25 -7.84 -5.66
C ILE A 96 -8.94 -7.88 -6.43
N GLU A 97 -8.81 -8.82 -7.37
CA GLU A 97 -7.69 -8.90 -8.29
C GLU A 97 -8.08 -8.29 -9.63
N PHE A 98 -7.43 -7.20 -10.02
CA PHE A 98 -7.59 -6.57 -11.32
C PHE A 98 -6.38 -6.87 -12.18
N LYS A 99 -6.63 -7.42 -13.38
CA LYS A 99 -5.58 -7.72 -14.36
C LYS A 99 -5.76 -6.82 -15.57
N GLN A 100 -4.66 -6.18 -15.96
CA GLN A 100 -4.60 -5.36 -17.16
C GLN A 100 -3.43 -5.82 -18.02
N SER A 101 -3.74 -6.14 -19.29
CA SER A 101 -2.73 -6.30 -20.33
C SER A 101 -2.49 -4.95 -20.98
N LEU A 102 -1.24 -4.50 -21.01
CA LEU A 102 -0.83 -3.38 -21.82
C LEU A 102 -0.37 -3.95 -23.16
N PHE A 103 -1.01 -3.51 -24.24
CA PHE A 103 -0.56 -3.85 -25.58
C PHE A 103 0.88 -3.42 -25.79
N ASP A 104 1.66 -4.20 -26.56
CA ASP A 104 3.07 -3.96 -26.90
C ASP A 104 3.39 -2.49 -27.15
N VAL A 105 3.92 -1.86 -26.11
CA VAL A 105 4.51 -0.52 -26.23
C VAL A 105 6.01 -0.73 -26.32
N GLU A 106 6.53 -0.78 -27.54
CA GLU A 106 7.96 -1.02 -27.81
C GLU A 106 8.91 0.05 -27.26
N SER A 107 8.43 1.05 -26.50
CA SER A 107 9.27 2.13 -26.03
C SER A 107 9.41 2.17 -24.52
N THR A 108 10.64 2.00 -24.07
CA THR A 108 11.10 2.06 -22.67
C THR A 108 10.86 3.39 -21.94
N ASN A 109 10.54 4.46 -22.67
CA ASN A 109 10.37 5.82 -22.11
C ASN A 109 8.99 6.09 -21.49
N TYR A 110 8.02 5.16 -21.61
CA TYR A 110 6.67 5.31 -21.08
C TYR A 110 6.42 4.55 -19.77
N VAL A 111 7.43 3.85 -19.25
CA VAL A 111 7.27 2.91 -18.12
C VAL A 111 6.77 3.60 -16.86
N GLU A 112 7.30 4.78 -16.52
CA GLU A 112 6.92 5.46 -15.28
C GLU A 112 5.48 5.99 -15.32
N ASN A 113 5.06 6.54 -16.46
CA ASN A 113 3.69 7.02 -16.64
C ASN A 113 2.69 5.86 -16.80
N ALA A 114 3.13 4.69 -17.29
CA ALA A 114 2.27 3.52 -17.46
C ALA A 114 1.76 2.99 -16.11
N TYR A 115 2.59 2.99 -15.07
CA TYR A 115 2.16 2.58 -13.73
C TYR A 115 1.01 3.43 -13.21
N ASP A 116 1.09 4.73 -13.39
CA ASP A 116 0.09 5.67 -12.92
C ASP A 116 -1.26 5.41 -13.63
N MET A 117 -1.20 5.23 -14.94
CA MET A 117 -2.37 4.90 -15.76
C MET A 117 -3.00 3.54 -15.40
N ILE A 118 -2.19 2.54 -15.06
CA ILE A 118 -2.67 1.22 -14.66
C ILE A 118 -3.51 1.31 -13.37
N PHE A 119 -3.03 2.07 -12.37
CA PHE A 119 -3.78 2.25 -11.12
C PHE A 119 -5.07 3.03 -11.34
N ILE A 120 -5.02 4.14 -12.09
CA ILE A 120 -6.21 4.93 -12.42
C ILE A 120 -7.24 4.07 -13.17
N ASN A 121 -6.81 3.29 -14.17
CA ASN A 121 -7.69 2.40 -14.91
C ASN A 121 -8.30 1.31 -14.02
N ALA A 122 -7.52 0.73 -13.12
CA ALA A 122 -8.02 -0.27 -12.17
C ALA A 122 -9.09 0.32 -11.25
N ILE A 123 -8.84 1.49 -10.70
CA ILE A 123 -9.80 2.21 -9.84
C ILE A 123 -11.08 2.50 -10.63
N ASN A 124 -10.96 3.08 -11.82
CA ASN A 124 -12.08 3.45 -12.67
C ASN A 124 -12.89 2.23 -13.16
N SER A 125 -12.23 1.09 -13.30
CA SER A 125 -12.89 -0.17 -13.73
C SER A 125 -13.55 -0.94 -12.59
N VAL A 126 -13.17 -0.70 -11.34
CA VAL A 126 -13.60 -1.50 -10.18
C VAL A 126 -14.53 -0.71 -9.27
N VAL A 127 -14.14 0.51 -8.89
CA VAL A 127 -14.83 1.28 -7.86
C VAL A 127 -16.29 1.60 -8.19
N PRO A 128 -16.67 1.92 -9.45
CA PRO A 128 -18.07 2.17 -9.81
C PRO A 128 -19.01 0.98 -9.56
N PHE A 129 -18.45 -0.25 -9.50
CA PHE A 129 -19.23 -1.46 -9.27
C PHE A 129 -19.26 -1.92 -7.80
N ILE A 130 -18.53 -1.22 -6.91
CA ILE A 130 -18.57 -1.46 -5.48
C ILE A 130 -19.74 -0.70 -4.90
N GLY A 131 -20.80 -1.43 -4.55
CA GLY A 131 -22.03 -0.88 -3.95
C GLY A 131 -22.11 -1.13 -2.44
N GLY A 132 -23.27 -0.78 -1.88
CA GLY A 132 -23.64 -1.12 -0.49
C GLY A 132 -23.06 -0.18 0.57
N ALA A 133 -22.62 1.01 0.18
CA ALA A 133 -22.19 2.07 1.09
C ALA A 133 -22.62 3.44 0.57
N ASP A 134 -22.61 4.44 1.45
CA ASP A 134 -22.86 5.84 1.12
C ASP A 134 -21.65 6.49 0.46
N ILE A 135 -20.44 5.99 0.82
CA ILE A 135 -19.16 6.56 0.38
C ILE A 135 -18.18 5.46 0.02
N ASN A 136 -17.44 5.66 -1.07
CA ASN A 136 -16.25 4.89 -1.44
C ASN A 136 -15.00 5.74 -1.21
N ILE A 137 -14.03 5.26 -0.43
CA ILE A 137 -12.75 5.93 -0.22
C ILE A 137 -11.63 5.02 -0.73
N VAL A 138 -10.94 5.49 -1.76
CA VAL A 138 -9.76 4.81 -2.32
C VAL A 138 -8.52 5.26 -1.55
N LEU A 139 -7.74 4.31 -1.06
CA LEU A 139 -6.57 4.57 -0.22
C LEU A 139 -5.29 4.12 -0.93
N GLY A 140 -4.39 5.06 -1.17
CA GLY A 140 -3.04 4.82 -1.68
C GLY A 140 -1.99 4.88 -0.58
N GLY A 141 -0.97 4.01 -0.67
CA GLY A 141 0.15 3.96 0.28
C GLY A 141 1.35 4.85 -0.07
N ALA A 142 1.22 5.75 -1.08
CA ALA A 142 2.34 6.56 -1.54
C ALA A 142 2.74 7.66 -0.54
N LEU A 143 4.03 8.01 -0.54
CA LEU A 143 4.64 9.04 0.31
C LEU A 143 5.00 10.27 -0.54
N ASP A 144 4.99 11.47 0.08
CA ASP A 144 5.46 12.69 -0.58
C ASP A 144 6.95 12.62 -0.95
N SER A 145 7.73 11.80 -0.22
CA SER A 145 9.16 11.57 -0.47
C SER A 145 9.43 10.55 -1.58
N ASP A 146 8.43 9.81 -2.04
CA ASP A 146 8.59 8.89 -3.18
C ASP A 146 8.77 9.70 -4.48
N SER A 147 9.42 9.08 -5.48
CA SER A 147 9.63 9.70 -6.80
C SER A 147 8.34 10.18 -7.47
N ARG A 148 7.20 9.64 -7.07
CA ARG A 148 5.86 9.97 -7.57
C ARG A 148 5.05 10.85 -6.63
N GLY A 149 5.64 11.32 -5.54
CA GLY A 149 4.93 12.16 -4.56
C GLY A 149 4.30 13.42 -5.18
N CYS A 150 4.92 13.99 -6.20
CA CYS A 150 4.39 15.14 -6.93
C CYS A 150 3.12 14.81 -7.75
N HIS A 151 2.85 13.56 -8.08
CA HIS A 151 1.68 13.13 -8.85
C HIS A 151 0.44 12.86 -7.98
N LEU A 152 0.58 12.78 -6.65
CA LEU A 152 -0.54 12.45 -5.75
C LEU A 152 -1.76 13.37 -5.89
N PRO A 153 -1.61 14.71 -6.06
CA PRO A 153 -2.75 15.58 -6.31
C PRO A 153 -3.50 15.25 -7.60
N TYR A 154 -2.77 14.91 -8.66
CA TYR A 154 -3.32 14.50 -9.96
C TYR A 154 -4.14 13.22 -9.84
N TYR A 155 -3.61 12.19 -9.18
CA TYR A 155 -4.36 10.94 -8.93
C TYR A 155 -5.70 11.20 -8.24
N LYS A 156 -5.68 12.03 -7.21
CA LYS A 156 -6.87 12.38 -6.47
C LYS A 156 -7.93 13.04 -7.35
N GLU A 157 -7.50 14.02 -8.14
CA GLU A 157 -8.37 14.74 -9.07
C GLU A 157 -8.96 13.83 -10.15
N GLU A 158 -8.13 12.99 -10.79
CA GLU A 158 -8.57 12.07 -11.83
C GLU A 158 -9.57 11.04 -11.31
N VAL A 159 -9.33 10.43 -10.13
CA VAL A 159 -10.26 9.48 -9.54
C VAL A 159 -11.60 10.15 -9.17
N GLU A 160 -11.54 11.31 -8.52
CA GLU A 160 -12.75 12.04 -8.10
C GLU A 160 -13.57 12.51 -9.31
N ASN A 161 -12.93 12.97 -10.39
CA ASN A 161 -13.62 13.45 -11.58
C ASN A 161 -14.13 12.33 -12.48
N PHE A 162 -13.40 11.23 -12.62
CA PHE A 162 -13.77 10.13 -13.51
C PHE A 162 -14.87 9.24 -12.93
N VAL A 163 -14.78 8.89 -11.65
CA VAL A 163 -15.76 7.99 -11.02
C VAL A 163 -17.10 8.68 -10.79
N LYS A 164 -17.09 10.00 -10.55
CA LYS A 164 -18.27 10.80 -10.23
C LYS A 164 -19.42 10.71 -11.26
N PRO A 165 -19.18 10.72 -12.57
CA PRO A 165 -20.25 10.60 -13.57
C PRO A 165 -20.93 9.23 -13.62
N PHE A 166 -20.26 8.18 -13.18
CA PHE A 166 -20.71 6.79 -13.33
C PHE A 166 -21.27 6.19 -12.04
N ASN A 167 -21.18 6.90 -10.93
CA ASN A 167 -21.62 6.38 -9.65
C ASN A 167 -22.42 7.43 -8.87
N SER A 168 -23.59 7.00 -8.36
CA SER A 168 -24.35 7.81 -7.40
C SER A 168 -23.69 7.84 -6.00
N ILE A 169 -22.70 6.99 -5.77
CA ILE A 169 -21.97 6.90 -4.51
C ILE A 169 -20.83 7.93 -4.53
N GLU A 170 -20.77 8.75 -3.51
CA GLU A 170 -19.68 9.70 -3.33
C GLU A 170 -18.34 8.93 -3.25
N THR A 171 -17.37 9.30 -4.11
CA THR A 171 -16.08 8.63 -4.17
C THR A 171 -14.95 9.65 -4.11
N TRP A 172 -13.96 9.41 -3.24
CA TRP A 172 -12.73 10.20 -3.22
C TRP A 172 -11.50 9.32 -2.96
N MET A 173 -10.32 9.89 -3.21
CA MET A 173 -9.02 9.24 -2.98
C MET A 173 -8.22 9.95 -1.90
N GLU A 174 -7.55 9.16 -1.04
CA GLU A 174 -6.71 9.66 0.05
C GLU A 174 -5.36 8.91 0.13
N PHE A 175 -4.36 9.64 0.63
CA PHE A 175 -3.01 9.12 0.86
C PHE A 175 -2.62 9.34 2.33
N PRO A 176 -3.13 8.54 3.27
CA PRO A 176 -2.94 8.81 4.71
C PRO A 176 -1.48 8.79 5.16
N LEU A 177 -0.61 8.04 4.46
CA LEU A 177 0.81 7.88 4.80
C LEU A 177 1.71 8.96 4.19
N ARG A 178 1.20 9.84 3.33
CA ARG A 178 2.00 10.71 2.46
C ARG A 178 3.08 11.54 3.17
N GLN A 179 2.83 11.99 4.41
CA GLN A 179 3.74 12.83 5.19
C GLN A 179 4.79 12.06 5.98
N LEU A 180 4.72 10.72 5.99
CA LEU A 180 5.68 9.90 6.69
C LEU A 180 6.97 9.77 5.88
N LYS A 181 8.09 9.57 6.58
CA LYS A 181 9.36 9.17 5.98
C LYS A 181 9.39 7.65 5.79
N LYS A 182 10.21 7.16 4.86
CA LYS A 182 10.40 5.71 4.66
C LYS A 182 10.92 5.03 5.93
N ALA A 183 11.75 5.71 6.70
CA ALA A 183 12.22 5.25 8.01
C ALA A 183 11.07 4.98 8.99
N ASP A 184 10.06 5.85 9.05
CA ASP A 184 8.88 5.67 9.93
C ASP A 184 8.06 4.44 9.52
N ILE A 185 7.87 4.24 8.22
CA ILE A 185 7.21 3.08 7.64
C ILE A 185 7.93 1.79 8.05
N LEU A 186 9.25 1.74 7.90
CA LEU A 186 10.05 0.56 8.23
C LEU A 186 10.08 0.32 9.74
N ALA A 187 10.23 1.36 10.55
CA ALA A 187 10.13 1.27 12.01
C ALA A 187 8.80 0.66 12.44
N TYR A 188 7.70 1.14 11.86
CA TYR A 188 6.38 0.59 12.15
C TYR A 188 6.26 -0.87 11.73
N ALA A 189 6.75 -1.22 10.53
CA ALA A 189 6.71 -2.60 10.03
C ALA A 189 7.49 -3.57 10.93
N ILE A 190 8.67 -3.17 11.38
CA ILE A 190 9.54 -3.99 12.26
C ILE A 190 8.89 -4.16 13.63
N ARG A 191 8.51 -3.06 14.31
CA ARG A 191 7.86 -3.10 15.63
C ARG A 191 6.59 -3.94 15.66
N ASN A 192 5.80 -3.90 14.58
CA ASN A 192 4.55 -4.64 14.45
C ASN A 192 4.71 -6.02 13.79
N LYS A 193 5.94 -6.48 13.56
CA LYS A 193 6.24 -7.79 12.95
C LYS A 193 5.57 -8.00 11.58
N LEU A 194 5.40 -6.91 10.83
CA LEU A 194 4.79 -6.93 9.49
C LEU A 194 5.80 -7.24 8.40
N TYR A 195 7.08 -7.04 8.68
CA TYR A 195 8.17 -7.16 7.71
C TYR A 195 8.08 -8.45 6.89
N LYS A 196 7.81 -9.58 7.55
CA LYS A 196 7.68 -10.90 6.91
C LYS A 196 6.53 -11.03 5.91
N TYR A 197 5.57 -10.10 5.91
CA TYR A 197 4.42 -10.08 5.00
C TYR A 197 4.61 -9.08 3.85
N CYS A 198 5.78 -8.43 3.76
CA CYS A 198 6.05 -7.39 2.79
C CYS A 198 7.08 -7.88 1.77
N THR A 199 6.97 -7.36 0.55
CA THR A 199 7.97 -7.50 -0.49
C THR A 199 8.29 -6.15 -1.11
N CYS A 200 9.54 -5.91 -1.48
CA CYS A 200 9.96 -4.71 -2.20
C CYS A 200 10.64 -5.04 -3.53
N CYS A 201 11.00 -6.31 -3.76
CA CYS A 201 11.79 -6.69 -4.92
C CYS A 201 10.98 -6.63 -6.21
N GLU A 202 11.48 -5.90 -7.22
CA GLU A 202 10.88 -5.79 -8.55
C GLU A 202 11.38 -6.86 -9.51
N ASN A 203 12.56 -7.44 -9.22
CA ASN A 203 13.14 -8.48 -10.03
C ASN A 203 13.76 -9.58 -9.15
N PRO A 204 12.94 -10.49 -8.57
CA PRO A 204 13.39 -11.46 -7.59
C PRO A 204 14.38 -12.52 -8.11
N LYS A 205 14.58 -12.60 -9.42
CA LYS A 205 15.55 -13.53 -10.04
C LYS A 205 16.79 -12.84 -10.61
N SER A 206 16.94 -11.54 -10.40
CA SER A 206 18.11 -10.81 -10.89
C SER A 206 19.27 -10.96 -9.91
N ASP A 207 20.45 -11.19 -10.45
CA ASP A 207 21.70 -11.14 -9.70
C ASP A 207 22.10 -9.69 -9.34
N THR A 208 21.31 -8.70 -9.75
CA THR A 208 21.56 -7.28 -9.48
C THR A 208 20.44 -6.69 -8.61
N ILE A 209 20.85 -5.85 -7.67
CA ILE A 209 19.93 -5.13 -6.77
C ILE A 209 19.07 -4.18 -7.60
N CYS A 210 17.74 -4.37 -7.60
CA CYS A 210 16.79 -3.49 -8.30
C CYS A 210 16.62 -2.13 -7.58
N ASN A 211 16.04 -1.15 -8.26
CA ASN A 211 15.85 0.20 -7.70
C ASN A 211 15.00 0.19 -6.43
N SER A 212 13.98 -0.65 -6.36
CA SER A 212 13.15 -0.77 -5.15
C SER A 212 13.92 -1.36 -3.98
N CYS A 213 14.80 -2.34 -4.21
CA CYS A 213 15.68 -2.87 -3.17
C CYS A 213 16.71 -1.83 -2.71
N LYS A 214 17.27 -1.03 -3.63
CA LYS A 214 18.14 0.11 -3.27
C LYS A 214 17.41 1.13 -2.41
N GLY A 215 16.20 1.53 -2.80
CA GLY A 215 15.35 2.44 -2.02
C GLY A 215 15.02 1.87 -0.64
N HIS A 216 14.82 0.56 -0.55
CA HIS A 216 14.58 -0.12 0.72
C HIS A 216 15.82 -0.12 1.62
N ALA A 217 17.01 -0.41 1.07
CA ALA A 217 18.27 -0.33 1.79
C ALA A 217 18.54 1.08 2.32
N LEU A 218 18.32 2.12 1.50
CA LEU A 218 18.41 3.51 1.95
C LEU A 218 17.43 3.81 3.09
N GLY A 219 16.19 3.35 3.00
CA GLY A 219 15.22 3.51 4.08
C GLY A 219 15.62 2.82 5.38
N LEU A 220 16.26 1.64 5.32
CA LEU A 220 16.81 0.97 6.50
C LEU A 220 18.02 1.74 7.08
N PHE A 221 18.87 2.27 6.21
CA PHE A 221 20.00 3.11 6.63
C PHE A 221 19.49 4.37 7.37
N ASP A 222 18.51 5.08 6.80
CA ASP A 222 17.90 6.24 7.42
C ASP A 222 17.24 5.88 8.76
N LEU A 223 16.57 4.73 8.84
CA LEU A 223 15.98 4.23 10.08
C LEU A 223 17.02 4.05 11.18
N LEU A 224 18.15 3.39 10.88
CA LEU A 224 19.23 3.18 11.84
C LEU A 224 19.92 4.48 12.23
N PHE A 225 20.02 5.43 11.30
CA PHE A 225 20.54 6.76 11.58
C PHE A 225 19.63 7.56 12.51
N GLU A 226 18.32 7.62 12.24
CA GLU A 226 17.32 8.30 13.07
C GLU A 226 17.20 7.65 14.47
N TYR A 227 17.36 6.33 14.58
CA TYR A 227 17.46 5.62 15.85
C TYR A 227 18.68 6.10 16.66
N ARG A 228 19.87 6.20 16.05
CA ARG A 228 21.10 6.67 16.71
C ARG A 228 20.99 8.12 17.17
N LEU A 229 20.22 8.94 16.49
CA LEU A 229 19.91 10.32 16.88
C LEU A 229 18.82 10.41 17.99
N GLY A 230 18.18 9.30 18.36
CA GLY A 230 17.10 9.27 19.34
C GLY A 230 15.75 9.78 18.81
N ASN A 231 15.60 9.92 17.48
CA ASN A 231 14.37 10.38 16.86
C ASN A 231 13.34 9.26 16.65
N ILE A 232 13.81 8.00 16.55
CA ILE A 232 12.97 6.81 16.40
C ILE A 232 13.31 5.84 17.54
N ASP A 233 12.28 5.33 18.22
CA ASP A 233 12.42 4.33 19.26
C ASP A 233 12.35 2.91 18.69
N LEU A 234 13.41 2.11 18.90
CA LEU A 234 13.50 0.70 18.53
C LEU A 234 14.10 -0.09 19.70
N THR A 235 13.67 -1.35 19.84
CA THR A 235 14.37 -2.26 20.75
C THR A 235 15.69 -2.71 20.15
N GLU A 236 16.65 -3.16 20.98
CA GLU A 236 17.92 -3.72 20.48
C GLU A 236 17.70 -4.88 19.48
N LYS A 237 16.63 -5.64 19.69
CA LYS A 237 16.26 -6.73 18.77
C LYS A 237 15.84 -6.19 17.41
N ASP A 238 15.07 -5.10 17.38
CA ASP A 238 14.59 -4.47 16.15
C ASP A 238 15.77 -3.84 15.38
N VAL A 239 16.73 -3.25 16.11
CA VAL A 239 17.96 -2.69 15.53
C VAL A 239 18.80 -3.80 14.87
N LYS A 240 19.06 -4.90 15.59
CA LYS A 240 19.80 -6.05 15.03
C LYS A 240 19.12 -6.63 13.80
N PHE A 241 17.79 -6.69 13.82
CA PHE A 241 17.02 -7.13 12.67
C PHE A 241 17.21 -6.17 11.48
N ALA A 242 17.09 -4.85 11.67
CA ALA A 242 17.27 -3.86 10.62
C ALA A 242 18.70 -3.89 10.03
N GLU A 243 19.72 -4.04 10.87
CA GLU A 243 21.12 -4.18 10.45
C GLU A 243 21.33 -5.46 9.60
N SER A 244 20.77 -6.58 10.04
CA SER A 244 20.85 -7.85 9.31
C SER A 244 20.17 -7.75 7.93
N GLU A 245 19.00 -7.13 7.85
CA GLU A 245 18.27 -6.93 6.58
C GLU A 245 19.01 -5.99 5.64
N LEU A 246 19.60 -4.92 6.17
CA LEU A 246 20.41 -4.01 5.38
C LEU A 246 21.62 -4.72 4.78
N THR A 247 22.35 -5.51 5.59
CA THR A 247 23.49 -6.33 5.13
C THR A 247 23.05 -7.32 4.05
N ARG A 248 21.96 -8.06 4.28
CA ARG A 248 21.41 -9.03 3.30
C ARG A 248 21.11 -8.38 1.94
N ILE A 249 20.53 -7.18 1.93
CA ILE A 249 20.23 -6.48 0.68
C ILE A 249 21.52 -6.03 -0.01
N LEU A 250 22.49 -5.50 0.75
CA LEU A 250 23.74 -5.01 0.20
C LEU A 250 24.64 -6.14 -0.32
N ASP A 251 24.61 -7.30 0.33
CA ASP A 251 25.36 -8.49 -0.10
C ASP A 251 24.74 -9.19 -1.31
N GLY A 252 23.54 -8.76 -1.74
CA GLY A 252 22.84 -9.36 -2.88
C GLY A 252 22.33 -10.77 -2.59
N ILE A 253 22.22 -11.15 -1.32
CA ILE A 253 21.74 -12.47 -0.91
C ILE A 253 20.20 -12.39 -0.87
N ASP A 254 19.56 -12.72 -1.98
CA ASP A 254 18.14 -13.03 -2.01
C ASP A 254 17.95 -14.52 -1.66
N ASP A 255 17.39 -14.79 -0.50
CA ASP A 255 16.88 -16.12 -0.12
C ASP A 255 15.53 -16.44 -0.82
#